data_753ca6b047dff6aa1ebe46cdea9efebc
#
_entry.id   753ca6b047dff6aa1ebe46cdea9efebc
#
_cell.length_a   1.000
_cell.length_b   1.000
_cell.length_c   1.000
_cell.angle_alpha   90.00
_cell.angle_beta   90.00
_cell.angle_gamma   90.00
#
_symmetry.space_group_name_H-M   'P 1'
#
loop_
_entity.id
_entity.type
_entity.pdbx_description
1 polymer ?
#
loop_
_entity_poly.entity_id
_entity_poly.type
_entity_poly.pdbx_seq_one_letter_code
_entity_poly.pdbx_strand_id
1 'polypeptide(L)'
;LQHEYPNLFPSDDAKLVAGNTKEAGSYLWEMHNQNELELDFRPLSMSIMYHTPCHLRALDPNYNGLKLLQLIPGLNVLNADSGCSGMAGVYGLKRENNRTSLRVGWGLISTMQKTQAQIGSTECASCKLQMEQGVDKPTIPPIALLAYAYGRLPEVKAWIQTRHDSLVVP
;
A
#
# COMPACT_ATOMS: atom_id res chain seq x y z
N LEU A 1 -15.03 -0.81 -8.58
CA LEU A 1 -15.79 -1.78 -9.39
C LEU A 1 -16.83 -2.54 -8.57
N GLN A 2 -16.49 -3.11 -7.40
CA GLN A 2 -17.41 -3.94 -6.61
C GLN A 2 -18.70 -3.22 -6.21
N HIS A 3 -18.63 -1.97 -5.77
CA HIS A 3 -19.77 -1.22 -5.22
C HIS A 3 -20.30 -0.17 -6.17
N GLU A 4 -19.43 0.67 -6.74
CA GLU A 4 -19.83 1.84 -7.51
C GLU A 4 -20.33 1.46 -8.91
N TYR A 5 -19.69 0.46 -9.54
CA TYR A 5 -19.96 0.13 -10.93
C TYR A 5 -21.39 -0.39 -11.15
N PRO A 6 -21.94 -1.31 -10.34
CA PRO A 6 -23.34 -1.74 -10.48
C PRO A 6 -24.35 -0.63 -10.17
N ASN A 7 -23.99 0.35 -9.33
CA ASN A 7 -24.85 1.48 -9.02
C ASN A 7 -24.91 2.52 -10.14
N LEU A 8 -23.78 2.76 -10.82
CA LEU A 8 -23.68 3.70 -11.93
C LEU A 8 -24.24 3.12 -13.24
N PHE A 9 -24.07 1.83 -13.44
CA PHE A 9 -24.47 1.08 -14.64
C PHE A 9 -25.25 -0.19 -14.23
N PRO A 10 -26.55 -0.08 -13.85
CA PRO A 10 -27.32 -1.19 -13.34
C PRO A 10 -27.66 -2.18 -14.46
N SER A 11 -26.75 -3.08 -14.76
CA SER A 11 -26.88 -4.16 -15.75
C SER A 11 -26.37 -5.49 -15.16
N ASP A 12 -26.74 -6.60 -15.78
CA ASP A 12 -26.27 -7.91 -15.36
C ASP A 12 -24.77 -8.09 -15.62
N ASP A 13 -24.24 -7.49 -16.68
CA ASP A 13 -22.80 -7.45 -16.95
C ASP A 13 -22.04 -6.68 -15.85
N ALA A 14 -22.57 -5.55 -15.38
CA ALA A 14 -21.97 -4.79 -14.30
C ALA A 14 -21.97 -5.57 -12.98
N LYS A 15 -23.03 -6.30 -12.69
CA LYS A 15 -23.11 -7.21 -11.52
C LYS A 15 -22.10 -8.36 -11.65
N LEU A 16 -21.97 -8.95 -12.86
CA LEU A 16 -21.00 -10.01 -13.12
C LEU A 16 -19.58 -9.51 -12.90
N VAL A 17 -19.21 -8.34 -13.43
CA VAL A 17 -17.90 -7.71 -13.21
C VAL A 17 -17.66 -7.45 -11.72
N ALA A 18 -18.65 -6.88 -11.03
CA ALA A 18 -18.54 -6.60 -9.60
C ALA A 18 -18.31 -7.86 -8.76
N GLY A 19 -19.06 -8.93 -9.06
CA GLY A 19 -18.96 -10.23 -8.37
C GLY A 19 -17.62 -10.95 -8.61
N ASN A 20 -16.96 -10.67 -9.73
CA ASN A 20 -15.66 -11.26 -10.08
C ASN A 20 -14.48 -10.31 -9.81
N THR A 21 -14.72 -9.12 -9.25
CA THR A 21 -13.66 -8.18 -8.85
C THR A 21 -13.26 -8.44 -7.41
N LYS A 22 -11.98 -8.68 -7.16
CA LYS A 22 -11.41 -8.82 -5.81
C LYS A 22 -10.23 -7.88 -5.63
N GLU A 23 -10.02 -7.43 -4.40
CA GLU A 23 -8.78 -6.79 -4.00
C GLU A 23 -7.65 -7.85 -4.00
N ALA A 24 -6.45 -7.46 -4.48
CA ALA A 24 -5.37 -8.43 -4.73
C ALA A 24 -4.88 -9.16 -3.46
N GLY A 25 -4.72 -8.43 -2.35
CA GLY A 25 -4.31 -9.03 -1.07
C GLY A 25 -5.37 -9.99 -0.53
N SER A 26 -6.65 -9.63 -0.65
CA SER A 26 -7.76 -10.48 -0.24
C SER A 26 -7.85 -11.75 -1.08
N TYR A 27 -7.62 -11.63 -2.40
CA TYR A 27 -7.61 -12.77 -3.30
C TYR A 27 -6.48 -13.75 -2.98
N LEU A 28 -5.26 -13.24 -2.80
CA LEU A 28 -4.10 -14.07 -2.45
C LEU A 28 -4.23 -14.70 -1.06
N TRP A 29 -4.84 -13.98 -0.10
CA TRP A 29 -5.12 -14.53 1.22
C TRP A 29 -6.15 -15.67 1.18
N GLU A 30 -7.16 -15.56 0.30
CA GLU A 30 -8.11 -16.64 0.05
C GLU A 30 -7.41 -17.89 -0.51
N MET A 31 -6.53 -17.72 -1.52
CA MET A 31 -5.71 -18.80 -2.05
C MET A 31 -4.82 -19.45 -0.97
N HIS A 32 -4.22 -18.62 -0.09
CA HIS A 32 -3.44 -19.12 1.04
C HIS A 32 -4.28 -19.99 1.98
N ASN A 33 -5.48 -19.57 2.34
CA ASN A 33 -6.39 -20.33 3.21
C ASN A 33 -6.87 -21.63 2.55
N GLN A 34 -6.89 -21.70 1.23
CA GLN A 34 -7.24 -22.90 0.44
C GLN A 34 -6.04 -23.81 0.18
N ASN A 35 -4.84 -23.46 0.68
CA ASN A 35 -3.57 -24.13 0.39
C ASN A 35 -3.21 -24.14 -1.12
N GLU A 36 -3.67 -23.14 -1.87
CA GLU A 36 -3.37 -22.93 -3.28
C GLU A 36 -2.21 -21.95 -3.50
N LEU A 37 -1.75 -21.28 -2.45
CA LEU A 37 -0.61 -20.37 -2.48
C LEU A 37 0.60 -21.01 -1.79
N GLU A 38 1.63 -21.34 -2.58
CA GLU A 38 2.91 -21.80 -2.04
C GLU A 38 3.65 -20.65 -1.36
N LEU A 39 4.17 -20.87 -0.14
CA LEU A 39 4.90 -19.88 0.65
C LEU A 39 6.42 -20.08 0.53
N ASP A 40 6.93 -20.27 -0.68
CA ASP A 40 8.35 -20.45 -0.98
C ASP A 40 9.13 -19.11 -1.02
N PHE A 41 8.80 -18.21 -0.12
CA PHE A 41 9.41 -16.89 -0.02
C PHE A 41 10.91 -16.95 0.29
N ARG A 42 11.68 -16.14 -0.44
CA ARG A 42 13.04 -15.77 -0.03
C ARG A 42 12.97 -14.81 1.15
N PRO A 43 13.84 -14.97 2.17
CA PRO A 43 13.83 -14.07 3.31
C PRO A 43 14.15 -12.62 2.91
N LEU A 44 13.43 -11.66 3.52
CA LEU A 44 13.67 -10.24 3.39
C LEU A 44 14.05 -9.65 4.75
N SER A 45 15.35 -9.59 5.04
CA SER A 45 15.87 -9.07 6.32
C SER A 45 15.79 -7.54 6.37
N MET A 46 14.59 -7.00 6.52
CA MET A 46 14.32 -5.56 6.57
C MET A 46 13.07 -5.22 7.36
N SER A 47 12.94 -3.93 7.72
CA SER A 47 11.72 -3.38 8.34
C SER A 47 11.00 -2.46 7.37
N ILE A 48 9.68 -2.59 7.31
CA ILE A 48 8.82 -1.73 6.52
C ILE A 48 7.79 -1.03 7.41
N MET A 49 7.39 0.20 7.02
CA MET A 49 6.26 0.91 7.60
C MET A 49 5.06 0.75 6.68
N TYR A 50 4.09 -0.05 7.10
CA TYR A 50 2.88 -0.30 6.32
C TYR A 50 1.78 0.70 6.68
N HIS A 51 1.20 1.33 5.65
CA HIS A 51 0.04 2.20 5.76
C HIS A 51 -1.15 1.61 5.04
N THR A 52 -2.26 1.39 5.77
CA THR A 52 -3.52 0.93 5.20
C THR A 52 -4.29 2.10 4.60
N PRO A 53 -4.49 2.16 3.27
CA PRO A 53 -5.27 3.22 2.64
C PRO A 53 -6.75 3.17 3.03
N CYS A 54 -7.42 4.33 3.01
CA CYS A 54 -8.84 4.42 3.38
C CYS A 54 -9.75 3.54 2.51
N HIS A 55 -9.48 3.43 1.20
CA HIS A 55 -10.23 2.54 0.31
C HIS A 55 -10.08 1.06 0.69
N LEU A 56 -8.88 0.65 1.08
CA LEU A 56 -8.65 -0.72 1.49
C LEU A 56 -9.39 -1.05 2.79
N ARG A 57 -9.45 -0.11 3.73
CA ARG A 57 -10.24 -0.29 4.98
C ARG A 57 -11.72 -0.58 4.70
N ALA A 58 -12.26 -0.01 3.61
CA ALA A 58 -13.64 -0.24 3.19
C ALA A 58 -13.84 -1.56 2.44
N LEU A 59 -12.83 -2.01 1.69
CA LEU A 59 -12.88 -3.21 0.84
C LEU A 59 -12.42 -4.48 1.58
N ASP A 60 -11.39 -4.35 2.42
CA ASP A 60 -10.79 -5.44 3.18
C ASP A 60 -10.58 -5.05 4.64
N PRO A 61 -11.61 -5.18 5.50
CA PRO A 61 -11.52 -4.87 6.92
C PRO A 61 -10.57 -5.82 7.68
N ASN A 62 -10.17 -6.94 7.08
CA ASN A 62 -9.27 -7.93 7.67
C ASN A 62 -7.78 -7.65 7.40
N TYR A 63 -7.48 -6.65 6.57
CA TYR A 63 -6.10 -6.28 6.21
C TYR A 63 -5.27 -7.46 5.67
N ASN A 64 -5.83 -8.20 4.73
CA ASN A 64 -5.23 -9.43 4.24
C ASN A 64 -3.88 -9.21 3.54
N GLY A 65 -3.69 -8.08 2.83
CA GLY A 65 -2.39 -7.70 2.28
C GLY A 65 -1.31 -7.55 3.36
N LEU A 66 -1.65 -6.95 4.51
CA LEU A 66 -0.75 -6.86 5.66
C LEU A 66 -0.38 -8.25 6.20
N LYS A 67 -1.35 -9.15 6.36
CA LYS A 67 -1.11 -10.52 6.83
C LYS A 67 -0.18 -11.29 5.88
N LEU A 68 -0.35 -11.14 4.56
CA LEU A 68 0.54 -11.75 3.58
C LEU A 68 1.99 -11.27 3.70
N LEU A 69 2.20 -9.98 3.91
CA LEU A 69 3.54 -9.44 4.15
C LEU A 69 4.19 -10.03 5.40
N GLN A 70 3.41 -10.27 6.45
CA GLN A 70 3.88 -10.87 7.71
C GLN A 70 4.29 -12.34 7.56
N LEU A 71 3.89 -13.03 6.47
CA LEU A 71 4.34 -14.39 6.17
C LEU A 71 5.75 -14.43 5.55
N ILE A 72 6.29 -13.29 5.07
CA ILE A 72 7.62 -13.25 4.47
C ILE A 72 8.70 -13.39 5.57
N PRO A 73 9.55 -14.42 5.52
CA PRO A 73 10.56 -14.63 6.53
C PRO A 73 11.53 -13.43 6.63
N GLY A 74 11.79 -12.97 7.86
CA GLY A 74 12.72 -11.88 8.14
C GLY A 74 12.17 -10.47 7.87
N LEU A 75 10.96 -10.33 7.32
CA LEU A 75 10.31 -9.03 7.12
C LEU A 75 9.63 -8.57 8.42
N ASN A 76 10.11 -7.44 8.97
CA ASN A 76 9.46 -6.80 10.12
C ASN A 76 8.49 -5.73 9.63
N VAL A 77 7.19 -5.95 9.85
CA VAL A 77 6.11 -5.05 9.39
C VAL A 77 5.61 -4.20 10.55
N LEU A 78 5.91 -2.90 10.50
CA LEU A 78 5.42 -1.90 11.45
C LEU A 78 4.15 -1.27 10.88
N ASN A 79 3.02 -1.40 11.56
CA ASN A 79 1.76 -0.81 11.10
C ASN A 79 1.69 0.67 11.49
N ALA A 80 1.54 1.54 10.49
CA ALA A 80 1.31 2.97 10.69
C ALA A 80 -0.18 3.23 10.91
N ASP A 81 -0.63 3.25 12.16
CA ASP A 81 -1.98 3.72 12.50
C ASP A 81 -2.01 5.26 12.60
N SER A 82 -1.82 5.92 11.45
CA SER A 82 -1.58 7.37 11.35
C SER A 82 -2.70 8.13 10.62
N GLY A 83 -3.86 7.49 10.43
CA GLY A 83 -5.02 8.10 9.79
C GLY A 83 -4.90 8.19 8.26
N CYS A 84 -5.44 9.28 7.68
CA CYS A 84 -5.46 9.50 6.23
C CYS A 84 -4.15 10.11 5.74
N SER A 85 -3.72 9.73 4.53
CA SER A 85 -2.60 10.38 3.84
C SER A 85 -2.88 11.82 3.41
N GLY A 86 -4.15 12.22 3.32
CA GLY A 86 -4.56 13.56 2.90
C GLY A 86 -4.66 13.76 1.39
N MET A 87 -4.18 12.84 0.58
CA MET A 87 -4.15 13.00 -0.90
C MET A 87 -5.54 12.95 -1.54
N ALA A 88 -6.46 12.13 -1.03
CA ALA A 88 -7.82 11.96 -1.58
C ALA A 88 -7.82 11.85 -3.12
N GLY A 89 -7.16 10.83 -3.64
CA GLY A 89 -6.93 10.66 -5.08
C GLY A 89 -6.01 11.74 -5.63
N VAL A 90 -6.52 12.61 -6.48
CA VAL A 90 -5.77 13.72 -7.10
C VAL A 90 -5.98 15.08 -6.40
N TYR A 91 -6.78 15.12 -5.34
CA TYR A 91 -7.10 16.37 -4.62
C TYR A 91 -5.85 17.08 -4.12
N GLY A 92 -4.94 16.35 -3.45
CA GLY A 92 -3.72 16.88 -2.89
C GLY A 92 -2.65 17.27 -3.93
N LEU A 93 -2.79 16.79 -5.19
CA LEU A 93 -1.90 17.17 -6.28
C LEU A 93 -2.20 18.57 -6.83
N LYS A 94 -3.39 19.10 -6.57
CA LYS A 94 -3.74 20.45 -6.98
C LYS A 94 -3.07 21.48 -6.08
N ARG A 95 -2.48 22.51 -6.69
CA ARG A 95 -1.74 23.56 -5.99
C ARG A 95 -2.55 24.22 -4.86
N GLU A 96 -3.83 24.51 -5.11
CA GLU A 96 -4.74 25.13 -4.15
C GLU A 96 -5.06 24.24 -2.94
N ASN A 97 -4.95 22.92 -3.08
CA ASN A 97 -5.30 21.94 -2.06
C ASN A 97 -4.07 21.38 -1.33
N ASN A 98 -2.87 21.61 -1.86
CA ASN A 98 -1.65 20.97 -1.37
C ASN A 98 -1.42 21.22 0.14
N ARG A 99 -1.57 22.46 0.59
CA ARG A 99 -1.42 22.81 2.02
C ARG A 99 -2.41 22.05 2.92
N THR A 100 -3.65 21.90 2.48
CA THR A 100 -4.67 21.15 3.22
C THR A 100 -4.36 19.66 3.23
N SER A 101 -3.93 19.13 2.09
CA SER A 101 -3.48 17.74 1.94
C SER A 101 -2.33 17.41 2.88
N LEU A 102 -1.28 18.22 2.91
CA LEU A 102 -0.15 18.06 3.81
C LEU A 102 -0.56 18.11 5.28
N ARG A 103 -1.44 19.05 5.65
CA ARG A 103 -1.95 19.16 7.02
C ARG A 103 -2.71 17.91 7.46
N VAL A 104 -3.57 17.36 6.60
CA VAL A 104 -4.31 16.12 6.88
C VAL A 104 -3.36 14.94 6.95
N GLY A 105 -2.40 14.85 6.03
CA GLY A 105 -1.41 13.78 5.94
C GLY A 105 -0.24 13.88 6.93
N TRP A 106 -0.18 14.95 7.74
CA TRP A 106 0.97 15.20 8.61
C TRP A 106 1.25 14.07 9.59
N GLY A 107 0.21 13.42 10.11
CA GLY A 107 0.35 12.26 11.00
C GLY A 107 1.14 11.13 10.33
N LEU A 108 0.81 10.81 9.08
CA LEU A 108 1.49 9.76 8.32
C LEU A 108 2.93 10.18 7.97
N ILE A 109 3.14 11.40 7.46
CA ILE A 109 4.48 11.94 7.14
C ILE A 109 5.37 11.89 8.38
N SER A 110 4.87 12.40 9.52
CA SER A 110 5.60 12.41 10.79
C SER A 110 5.93 10.99 11.29
N THR A 111 5.04 10.03 11.09
CA THR A 111 5.29 8.63 11.44
C THR A 111 6.39 8.05 10.54
N MET A 112 6.35 8.35 9.24
CA MET A 112 7.40 7.95 8.30
C MET A 112 8.78 8.57 8.64
N GLN A 113 8.81 9.82 9.11
CA GLN A 113 10.05 10.48 9.54
C GLN A 113 10.65 9.79 10.78
N LYS A 114 9.82 9.46 11.76
CA LYS A 114 10.25 8.92 13.06
C LYS A 114 10.55 7.42 13.07
N THR A 115 9.99 6.68 12.12
CA THR A 115 10.16 5.22 12.09
C THR A 115 11.58 4.79 11.76
N GLN A 116 12.00 3.66 12.35
CA GLN A 116 13.26 2.98 12.00
C GLN A 116 13.10 2.07 10.76
N ALA A 117 11.91 1.98 10.18
CA ALA A 117 11.70 1.24 8.93
C ALA A 117 12.55 1.81 7.79
N GLN A 118 13.06 0.92 6.95
CA GLN A 118 13.90 1.29 5.80
C GLN A 118 13.08 1.83 4.63
N ILE A 119 11.84 1.36 4.49
CA ILE A 119 10.91 1.76 3.43
C ILE A 119 9.49 1.88 3.96
N GLY A 120 8.63 2.56 3.20
CA GLY A 120 7.18 2.50 3.34
C GLY A 120 6.57 1.38 2.50
N SER A 121 5.32 1.01 2.82
CA SER A 121 4.51 0.13 1.98
C SER A 121 3.03 0.51 2.08
N THR A 122 2.36 0.55 0.94
CA THR A 122 0.91 0.83 0.83
C THR A 122 0.38 0.40 -0.54
N GLU A 123 -0.89 0.01 -0.63
CA GLU A 123 -1.56 -0.37 -1.89
C GLU A 123 -1.96 0.85 -2.73
N CYS A 124 -1.96 2.04 -2.16
CA CYS A 124 -2.47 3.24 -2.81
C CYS A 124 -1.34 4.13 -3.34
N ALA A 125 -1.31 4.37 -4.66
CA ALA A 125 -0.31 5.23 -5.30
C ALA A 125 -0.32 6.68 -4.78
N SER A 126 -1.50 7.24 -4.49
CA SER A 126 -1.60 8.59 -3.91
C SER A 126 -1.06 8.62 -2.46
N CYS A 127 -1.33 7.59 -1.66
CA CYS A 127 -0.76 7.47 -0.32
C CYS A 127 0.77 7.34 -0.37
N LYS A 128 1.31 6.56 -1.34
CA LYS A 128 2.75 6.46 -1.60
C LYS A 128 3.38 7.83 -1.81
N LEU A 129 2.80 8.64 -2.71
CA LEU A 129 3.30 10.00 -2.97
C LEU A 129 3.37 10.84 -1.69
N GLN A 130 2.33 10.78 -0.85
CA GLN A 130 2.31 11.52 0.40
C GLN A 130 3.29 10.99 1.44
N MET A 131 3.48 9.67 1.52
CA MET A 131 4.45 9.06 2.43
C MET A 131 5.88 9.50 2.11
N GLU A 132 6.19 9.70 0.83
CA GLU A 132 7.51 10.10 0.34
C GLU A 132 7.78 11.61 0.40
N GLN A 133 6.79 12.45 0.70
CA GLN A 133 6.94 13.91 0.70
C GLN A 133 7.91 14.45 1.74
N GLY A 134 8.01 13.81 2.87
CA GLY A 134 8.81 14.30 4.01
C GLY A 134 9.96 13.37 4.41
N VAL A 135 10.31 12.37 3.60
CA VAL A 135 11.32 11.38 3.96
C VAL A 135 12.13 10.93 2.74
N ASP A 136 13.39 10.63 2.97
CA ASP A 136 14.27 9.96 2.00
C ASP A 136 14.15 8.42 2.11
N LYS A 137 12.92 7.93 2.08
CA LYS A 137 12.60 6.50 2.14
C LYS A 137 11.59 6.17 1.05
N PRO A 138 11.88 5.22 0.14
CA PRO A 138 10.92 4.84 -0.88
C PRO A 138 9.74 4.08 -0.29
N THR A 139 8.62 4.13 -0.97
CA THR A 139 7.43 3.34 -0.63
C THR A 139 7.15 2.33 -1.73
N ILE A 140 7.10 1.07 -1.39
CA ILE A 140 6.94 -0.07 -2.31
C ILE A 140 5.55 -0.69 -2.11
N PRO A 141 4.77 -0.94 -3.17
CA PRO A 141 3.49 -1.62 -3.05
C PRO A 141 3.63 -3.04 -2.47
N PRO A 142 2.72 -3.50 -1.61
CA PRO A 142 2.77 -4.84 -1.02
C PRO A 142 2.91 -5.96 -2.05
N ILE A 143 2.17 -5.89 -3.15
CA ILE A 143 2.24 -6.90 -4.21
C ILE A 143 3.63 -6.99 -4.86
N ALA A 144 4.36 -5.86 -4.96
CA ALA A 144 5.73 -5.85 -5.47
C ALA A 144 6.72 -6.48 -4.48
N LEU A 145 6.53 -6.26 -3.17
CA LEU A 145 7.33 -6.92 -2.13
C LEU A 145 7.09 -8.43 -2.12
N LEU A 146 5.83 -8.87 -2.26
CA LEU A 146 5.50 -10.29 -2.41
C LEU A 146 6.17 -10.89 -3.65
N ALA A 147 6.04 -10.25 -4.81
CA ALA A 147 6.70 -10.70 -6.04
C ALA A 147 8.22 -10.76 -5.90
N TYR A 148 8.82 -9.80 -5.18
CA TYR A 148 10.24 -9.81 -4.89
C TYR A 148 10.64 -10.96 -3.97
N ALA A 149 9.85 -11.25 -2.95
CA ALA A 149 10.06 -12.39 -2.06
C ALA A 149 9.98 -13.73 -2.80
N TYR A 150 9.11 -13.84 -3.81
CA TYR A 150 9.10 -14.98 -4.74
C TYR A 150 10.25 -14.97 -5.76
N GLY A 151 11.12 -13.96 -5.75
CA GLY A 151 12.21 -13.84 -6.73
C GLY A 151 11.76 -13.48 -8.15
N ARG A 152 10.54 -12.94 -8.31
CA ARG A 152 9.93 -12.64 -9.62
C ARG A 152 10.13 -11.20 -10.09
N LEU A 153 10.42 -10.26 -9.20
CA LEU A 153 10.56 -8.83 -9.51
C LEU A 153 11.87 -8.29 -8.93
N PRO A 154 13.03 -8.63 -9.54
CA PRO A 154 14.35 -8.25 -9.01
C PRO A 154 14.59 -6.74 -8.97
N GLU A 155 13.89 -5.96 -9.80
CA GLU A 155 13.95 -4.49 -9.86
C GLU A 155 13.57 -3.82 -8.55
N VAL A 156 12.79 -4.47 -7.70
CA VAL A 156 12.43 -3.99 -6.35
C VAL A 156 13.67 -3.70 -5.52
N LYS A 157 14.77 -4.44 -5.71
CA LYS A 157 16.04 -4.16 -5.04
C LYS A 157 16.57 -2.76 -5.34
N ALA A 158 16.48 -2.33 -6.59
CA ALA A 158 16.87 -0.97 -6.98
C ALA A 158 15.90 0.07 -6.40
N TRP A 159 14.60 -0.21 -6.41
CA TRP A 159 13.60 0.71 -5.83
C TRP A 159 13.80 0.93 -4.33
N ILE A 160 14.12 -0.13 -3.57
CA ILE A 160 14.44 -0.04 -2.13
C ILE A 160 15.65 0.87 -1.88
N GLN A 161 16.59 0.93 -2.82
CA GLN A 161 17.81 1.74 -2.73
C GLN A 161 17.63 3.17 -3.26
N THR A 162 16.52 3.46 -3.92
CA THR A 162 16.22 4.81 -4.43
C THR A 162 16.13 5.79 -3.26
N ARG A 163 16.72 6.98 -3.44
CA ARG A 163 16.65 8.10 -2.51
C ARG A 163 16.10 9.32 -3.23
N HIS A 164 15.38 10.15 -2.50
CA HIS A 164 14.82 11.39 -3.03
C HIS A 164 15.77 12.56 -2.74
N ASP A 165 16.19 13.27 -3.79
CA ASP A 165 17.14 14.38 -3.65
C ASP A 165 16.51 15.63 -3.05
N SER A 166 15.18 15.77 -3.15
CA SER A 166 14.45 16.91 -2.61
C SER A 166 13.17 16.45 -1.89
N LEU A 167 13.00 16.97 -0.67
CA LEU A 167 11.80 16.74 0.12
C LEU A 167 10.89 17.96 0.04
N VAL A 168 9.57 17.74 -0.08
CA VAL A 168 8.58 18.83 -0.10
C VAL A 168 8.33 19.36 1.32
N VAL A 169 8.46 18.48 2.30
CA VAL A 169 8.27 18.79 3.73
C VAL A 169 9.60 18.52 4.44
N PRO A 170 10.21 19.54 5.07
CA PRO A 170 11.48 19.41 5.80
C PRO A 170 11.35 18.62 7.11
#